data_0aff276214f394fc8b4dc73c367854ca
#
_entry.id   0aff276214f394fc8b4dc73c367854ca
#
_cell.length_a   1.000
_cell.length_b   1.000
_cell.length_c   1.000
_cell.angle_alpha   90.00
_cell.angle_beta   90.00
_cell.angle_gamma   90.00
#
_symmetry.space_group_name_H-M   'P 1'
#
loop_
_entity.id
_entity.type
_entity.pdbx_description
1 polymer ?
#
loop_
_entity_poly.entity_id
_entity_poly.type
_entity_poly.pdbx_seq_one_letter_code
_entity_poly.pdbx_strand_id
1 'polypeptide(L)'
;METQWTRMTADEAAEIIQHNDMVAFSGFTPAGSPKALPTAIARRANEQHEAKKPYQIRLLTGASISAAADDVLSDADAVSWRTPYQTSSGLRKKINQGAVSFVDLHLSEVAQMVNYGFFGDIDVAVIEASALAPDGRVWLTSGIGNAPTWLLRAKKVIIELNHYHDPRVAELADIVIPGAPPRRNSVSIFHAMDRVGTRYVQIDPKKIVAVVETNLPDAGNMLDKQNPMCQQIADNVVTFLLQEMAHGRIPPEFLPLQSGVGNINNAVMARLGENPEIPPFMMYSEVLQESVVHLLETGKISGASASSLTISADSLRKIYDNMDYFASRIVLRPQEISNNPEIIRRLGVIALNVGLEFDIYGHANSTHVAGVDLMNGIGGSGDFERNAYLSIFMAPSIAKEGKISTVVPMCSHVDHSEHSVKVIITEQGIADLRGLSPLQRARTIIDNCAHPMYRDYLHRYLENAPGGHIHHDLSHVFDLHRNLIATGSMLG
;
A
#
# COMPACT_ATOMS: atom_id res chain seq x y z
N MET A 1 33.76 11.06 -22.64
CA MET A 1 32.47 11.66 -23.00
C MET A 1 32.08 12.56 -21.84
N GLU A 2 32.02 13.88 -22.08
CA GLU A 2 31.54 14.83 -21.07
C GLU A 2 30.15 14.42 -20.62
N THR A 3 29.94 14.35 -19.31
CA THR A 3 28.64 14.05 -18.74
C THR A 3 27.69 15.18 -19.09
N GLN A 4 26.60 14.86 -19.77
CA GLN A 4 25.60 15.84 -20.26
C GLN A 4 24.91 16.59 -19.13
N TRP A 5 24.93 16.06 -17.89
CA TRP A 5 24.27 16.64 -16.73
C TRP A 5 25.24 16.98 -15.61
N THR A 6 24.90 18.03 -14.84
CA THR A 6 25.69 18.47 -13.69
C THR A 6 25.63 17.39 -12.61
N ARG A 7 26.78 16.87 -12.24
CA ARG A 7 26.94 16.03 -11.06
C ARG A 7 27.03 16.90 -9.83
N MET A 8 26.25 16.57 -8.82
CA MET A 8 26.13 17.32 -7.58
C MET A 8 26.21 16.36 -6.38
N THR A 9 26.66 16.88 -5.26
CA THR A 9 26.41 16.26 -3.96
C THR A 9 24.93 16.36 -3.60
N ALA A 10 24.45 15.56 -2.66
CA ALA A 10 23.06 15.65 -2.20
C ALA A 10 22.73 17.04 -1.62
N ASP A 11 23.68 17.67 -0.92
CA ASP A 11 23.51 19.00 -0.33
C ASP A 11 23.38 20.09 -1.41
N GLU A 12 24.24 20.09 -2.43
CA GLU A 12 24.13 21.00 -3.57
C GLU A 12 22.81 20.81 -4.33
N ALA A 13 22.37 19.56 -4.54
CA ALA A 13 21.11 19.27 -5.20
C ALA A 13 19.89 19.69 -4.36
N ALA A 14 19.97 19.58 -3.04
CA ALA A 14 18.92 20.06 -2.13
C ALA A 14 18.71 21.58 -2.21
N GLU A 15 19.72 22.37 -2.62
CA GLU A 15 19.58 23.82 -2.82
C GLU A 15 18.62 24.18 -3.98
N ILE A 16 18.39 23.27 -4.91
CA ILE A 16 17.45 23.45 -6.03
C ILE A 16 16.00 23.50 -5.52
N ILE A 17 15.71 22.81 -4.40
CA ILE A 17 14.39 22.69 -3.81
C ILE A 17 14.10 23.90 -2.91
N GLN A 18 13.03 24.62 -3.19
CA GLN A 18 12.69 25.84 -2.49
C GLN A 18 11.55 25.64 -1.49
N HIS A 19 11.37 26.61 -0.59
CA HIS A 19 10.23 26.63 0.33
C HIS A 19 8.90 26.59 -0.44
N ASN A 20 7.97 25.73 0.00
CA ASN A 20 6.66 25.47 -0.61
C ASN A 20 6.68 24.75 -1.96
N ASP A 21 7.83 24.32 -2.48
CA ASP A 21 7.86 23.50 -3.68
C ASP A 21 7.02 22.23 -3.49
N MET A 22 6.31 21.82 -4.54
CA MET A 22 5.74 20.51 -4.67
C MET A 22 6.86 19.56 -5.12
N VAL A 23 7.29 18.71 -4.20
CA VAL A 23 8.36 17.73 -4.42
C VAL A 23 7.77 16.33 -4.53
N ALA A 24 8.17 15.58 -5.56
CA ALA A 24 7.73 14.23 -5.75
C ALA A 24 8.91 13.25 -5.62
N PHE A 25 8.79 12.25 -4.74
CA PHE A 25 9.80 11.20 -4.59
C PHE A 25 9.38 9.92 -5.30
N SER A 26 10.33 9.29 -5.99
CA SER A 26 10.15 7.94 -6.56
C SER A 26 9.96 6.89 -5.47
N GLY A 27 9.67 5.68 -5.89
CA GLY A 27 9.51 4.51 -5.05
C GLY A 27 8.08 4.21 -4.65
N PHE A 28 7.92 3.01 -4.13
CA PHE A 28 6.70 2.50 -3.54
C PHE A 28 7.09 1.64 -2.34
N THR A 29 6.61 1.96 -1.13
CA THR A 29 7.20 1.47 0.12
C THR A 29 8.68 1.91 0.21
N PRO A 30 9.61 1.29 0.92
CA PRO A 30 11.02 1.68 0.89
C PRO A 30 11.71 1.47 -0.46
N ALA A 31 11.18 0.60 -1.33
CA ALA A 31 11.81 0.21 -2.58
C ALA A 31 11.80 1.36 -3.60
N GLY A 32 12.94 1.66 -4.18
CA GLY A 32 13.09 2.69 -5.21
C GLY A 32 12.92 4.13 -4.73
N SER A 33 12.88 4.37 -3.41
CA SER A 33 12.81 5.72 -2.84
C SER A 33 14.19 6.40 -2.82
N PRO A 34 14.26 7.73 -2.91
CA PRO A 34 15.51 8.45 -2.77
C PRO A 34 16.22 8.16 -1.45
N LYS A 35 17.55 8.06 -1.46
CA LYS A 35 18.37 7.69 -0.30
C LYS A 35 19.11 8.86 0.32
N ALA A 36 19.69 9.75 -0.49
CA ALA A 36 20.56 10.82 -0.06
C ALA A 36 19.83 12.18 0.07
N LEU A 37 18.96 12.50 -0.87
CA LEU A 37 18.24 13.78 -0.90
C LEU A 37 17.34 14.02 0.32
N PRO A 38 16.60 13.03 0.89
CA PRO A 38 15.78 13.30 2.07
C PRO A 38 16.60 13.86 3.24
N THR A 39 17.77 13.29 3.53
CA THR A 39 18.67 13.75 4.60
C THR A 39 19.24 15.15 4.29
N ALA A 40 19.60 15.43 3.04
CA ALA A 40 20.10 16.72 2.63
C ALA A 40 19.03 17.82 2.74
N ILE A 41 17.78 17.51 2.33
CA ILE A 41 16.63 18.41 2.47
C ILE A 41 16.34 18.69 3.96
N ALA A 42 16.38 17.65 4.82
CA ALA A 42 16.19 17.82 6.26
C ALA A 42 17.27 18.70 6.89
N ARG A 43 18.53 18.53 6.50
CA ARG A 43 19.64 19.37 6.94
C ARG A 43 19.43 20.84 6.55
N ARG A 44 19.09 21.06 5.28
CA ARG A 44 18.73 22.39 4.77
C ARG A 44 17.55 23.00 5.54
N ALA A 45 16.52 22.23 5.86
CA ALA A 45 15.39 22.70 6.65
C ALA A 45 15.86 23.20 8.03
N ASN A 46 16.67 22.43 8.74
CA ASN A 46 17.24 22.82 10.03
C ASN A 46 18.06 24.12 9.93
N GLU A 47 18.93 24.24 8.94
CA GLU A 47 19.74 25.46 8.71
C GLU A 47 18.85 26.70 8.45
N GLN A 48 17.79 26.54 7.65
CA GLN A 48 16.86 27.65 7.40
C GLN A 48 16.08 28.02 8.66
N HIS A 49 15.63 27.05 9.44
CA HIS A 49 14.90 27.28 10.70
C HIS A 49 15.81 27.95 11.75
N GLU A 50 17.07 27.55 11.88
CA GLU A 50 18.07 28.21 12.74
C GLU A 50 18.29 29.68 12.32
N ALA A 51 18.30 29.92 11.00
CA ALA A 51 18.37 31.26 10.44
C ALA A 51 17.04 32.05 10.52
N LYS A 52 16.00 31.49 11.19
CA LYS A 52 14.64 32.05 11.30
C LYS A 52 13.96 32.28 9.95
N LYS A 53 14.26 31.46 8.97
CA LYS A 53 13.62 31.48 7.65
C LYS A 53 12.68 30.28 7.53
N PRO A 54 11.50 30.45 6.92
CA PRO A 54 10.60 29.32 6.69
C PRO A 54 11.19 28.39 5.64
N TYR A 55 11.11 27.07 5.90
CA TYR A 55 11.44 26.06 4.90
C TYR A 55 10.63 24.79 5.15
N GLN A 56 9.70 24.50 4.27
CA GLN A 56 8.91 23.28 4.21
C GLN A 56 8.59 22.97 2.77
N ILE A 57 8.41 21.72 2.45
CA ILE A 57 7.99 21.22 1.13
C ILE A 57 6.60 20.58 1.20
N ARG A 58 5.96 20.49 0.06
CA ARG A 58 4.76 19.68 -0.15
C ARG A 58 5.20 18.37 -0.82
N LEU A 59 4.96 17.23 -0.19
CA LEU A 59 5.57 15.96 -0.59
C LEU A 59 4.56 14.98 -1.19
N LEU A 60 4.80 14.58 -2.45
CA LEU A 60 4.13 13.50 -3.18
C LEU A 60 5.02 12.25 -3.17
N THR A 61 4.42 11.09 -2.93
CA THR A 61 5.11 9.79 -3.03
C THR A 61 4.22 8.74 -3.70
N GLY A 62 4.74 7.53 -3.95
CA GLY A 62 3.93 6.41 -4.41
C GLY A 62 2.99 5.90 -3.31
N ALA A 63 3.58 5.55 -2.17
CA ALA A 63 2.90 5.16 -0.93
C ALA A 63 3.76 5.60 0.26
N SER A 64 3.92 4.76 1.31
CA SER A 64 4.98 5.01 2.30
C SER A 64 6.34 4.96 1.62
N ILE A 65 7.29 5.67 2.20
CA ILE A 65 8.71 5.60 1.85
C ILE A 65 9.49 5.12 3.08
N SER A 66 10.80 5.08 3.02
CA SER A 66 11.60 4.60 4.15
C SER A 66 11.58 5.57 5.35
N ALA A 67 11.87 5.06 6.54
CA ALA A 67 12.14 5.89 7.72
C ALA A 67 13.26 6.90 7.45
N ALA A 68 14.25 6.53 6.63
CA ALA A 68 15.32 7.43 6.18
C ALA A 68 14.83 8.62 5.34
N ALA A 69 13.57 8.63 4.93
CA ALA A 69 12.94 9.74 4.24
C ALA A 69 11.82 10.38 5.10
N ASP A 70 10.75 9.65 5.39
CA ASP A 70 9.58 10.20 6.12
C ASP A 70 9.95 10.66 7.55
N ASP A 71 10.74 9.86 8.32
CA ASP A 71 11.10 10.25 9.69
C ASP A 71 12.07 11.42 9.70
N VAL A 72 13.11 11.37 8.86
CA VAL A 72 14.14 12.42 8.79
C VAL A 72 13.54 13.79 8.39
N LEU A 73 12.65 13.79 7.39
CA LEU A 73 11.96 15.03 6.98
C LEU A 73 10.96 15.51 8.03
N SER A 74 10.27 14.57 8.70
CA SER A 74 9.35 14.90 9.79
C SER A 74 10.09 15.50 10.98
N ASP A 75 11.21 14.93 11.40
CA ASP A 75 11.99 15.43 12.55
C ASP A 75 12.55 16.83 12.31
N ALA A 76 12.89 17.15 11.06
CA ALA A 76 13.35 18.47 10.64
C ALA A 76 12.23 19.50 10.39
N ASP A 77 10.95 19.17 10.65
CA ASP A 77 9.80 20.02 10.29
C ASP A 77 9.77 20.44 8.81
N ALA A 78 10.32 19.61 7.93
CA ALA A 78 10.51 19.92 6.52
C ALA A 78 9.26 19.70 5.64
N VAL A 79 8.17 19.14 6.18
CA VAL A 79 6.96 18.79 5.40
C VAL A 79 5.77 19.57 5.93
N SER A 80 5.05 20.28 5.04
CA SER A 80 3.79 20.96 5.33
C SER A 80 2.56 20.22 4.81
N TRP A 81 2.72 19.38 3.77
CA TRP A 81 1.65 18.65 3.11
C TRP A 81 2.16 17.30 2.59
N ARG A 82 1.35 16.25 2.69
CA ARG A 82 1.74 14.87 2.36
C ARG A 82 0.59 14.09 1.72
N THR A 83 0.87 13.24 0.77
CA THR A 83 -0.07 12.27 0.16
C THR A 83 0.72 11.11 -0.46
N PRO A 84 0.15 9.93 -0.70
CA PRO A 84 -1.19 9.43 -0.34
C PRO A 84 -1.18 8.57 0.92
N TYR A 85 -0.02 8.09 1.36
CA TYR A 85 0.11 7.08 2.41
C TYR A 85 1.44 7.23 3.16
N GLN A 86 1.45 7.00 4.46
CA GLN A 86 2.66 7.08 5.28
C GLN A 86 2.63 6.06 6.44
N THR A 87 3.80 5.67 6.93
CA THR A 87 3.95 4.74 8.08
C THR A 87 4.80 5.30 9.22
N SER A 88 5.36 6.50 9.06
CA SER A 88 6.17 7.18 10.07
C SER A 88 5.33 7.55 11.30
N SER A 89 5.78 7.18 12.48
CA SER A 89 5.11 7.55 13.74
C SER A 89 5.22 9.05 14.05
N GLY A 90 6.35 9.67 13.71
CA GLY A 90 6.58 11.11 13.88
C GLY A 90 5.68 11.93 12.96
N LEU A 91 5.63 11.57 11.68
CA LEU A 91 4.78 12.23 10.69
C LEU A 91 3.29 12.05 11.02
N ARG A 92 2.87 10.84 11.42
CA ARG A 92 1.51 10.54 11.91
C ARG A 92 1.09 11.46 13.03
N LYS A 93 1.97 11.66 14.02
CA LYS A 93 1.70 12.56 15.14
C LYS A 93 1.44 13.99 14.66
N LYS A 94 2.26 14.50 13.74
CA LYS A 94 2.10 15.86 13.17
C LYS A 94 0.82 16.00 12.34
N ILE A 95 0.46 14.96 11.58
CA ILE A 95 -0.81 14.92 10.83
C ILE A 95 -1.99 14.99 11.81
N ASN A 96 -2.02 14.15 12.84
CA ASN A 96 -3.11 14.12 13.83
C ASN A 96 -3.19 15.40 14.69
N GLN A 97 -2.10 16.14 14.79
CA GLN A 97 -2.07 17.47 15.42
C GLN A 97 -2.44 18.62 14.46
N GLY A 98 -2.68 18.34 13.17
CA GLY A 98 -2.98 19.36 12.17
C GLY A 98 -1.77 20.19 11.73
N ALA A 99 -0.54 19.82 12.13
CA ALA A 99 0.68 20.51 11.73
C ALA A 99 1.11 20.18 10.29
N VAL A 100 0.74 19.00 9.80
CA VAL A 100 0.94 18.57 8.41
C VAL A 100 -0.43 18.24 7.79
N SER A 101 -0.75 18.89 6.69
CA SER A 101 -1.94 18.57 5.91
C SER A 101 -1.75 17.23 5.21
N PHE A 102 -2.71 16.32 5.33
CA PHE A 102 -2.63 15.00 4.72
C PHE A 102 -3.82 14.76 3.79
N VAL A 103 -3.53 14.30 2.58
CA VAL A 103 -4.58 13.92 1.62
C VAL A 103 -4.52 12.40 1.42
N ASP A 104 -5.53 11.73 1.95
CA ASP A 104 -5.74 10.30 1.78
C ASP A 104 -6.56 10.04 0.51
N LEU A 105 -6.11 9.13 -0.34
CA LEU A 105 -6.84 8.73 -1.54
C LEU A 105 -6.43 7.34 -2.02
N HIS A 106 -7.27 6.78 -2.88
CA HIS A 106 -6.96 5.52 -3.55
C HIS A 106 -5.65 5.60 -4.32
N LEU A 107 -4.80 4.60 -4.20
CA LEU A 107 -3.49 4.60 -4.84
C LEU A 107 -3.58 4.65 -6.37
N SER A 108 -4.63 4.06 -6.96
CA SER A 108 -4.88 4.12 -8.41
C SER A 108 -5.13 5.54 -8.93
N GLU A 109 -5.55 6.47 -8.07
CA GLU A 109 -5.94 7.83 -8.47
C GLU A 109 -4.79 8.84 -8.40
N VAL A 110 -3.71 8.54 -7.66
CA VAL A 110 -2.62 9.50 -7.39
C VAL A 110 -2.02 10.05 -8.68
N ALA A 111 -1.66 9.18 -9.62
CA ALA A 111 -1.13 9.59 -10.93
C ALA A 111 -2.14 10.40 -11.73
N GLN A 112 -3.43 10.08 -11.62
CA GLN A 112 -4.51 10.80 -12.31
C GLN A 112 -4.69 12.21 -11.73
N MET A 113 -4.68 12.37 -10.40
CA MET A 113 -4.77 13.67 -9.73
C MET A 113 -3.66 14.62 -10.20
N VAL A 114 -2.45 14.10 -10.36
CA VAL A 114 -1.33 14.86 -10.91
C VAL A 114 -1.51 15.14 -12.41
N ASN A 115 -1.86 14.12 -13.20
CA ASN A 115 -2.03 14.26 -14.64
C ASN A 115 -3.14 15.24 -15.02
N TYR A 116 -4.18 15.36 -14.20
CA TYR A 116 -5.30 16.28 -14.41
C TYR A 116 -5.07 17.67 -13.77
N GLY A 117 -3.95 17.86 -13.06
CA GLY A 117 -3.57 19.14 -12.47
C GLY A 117 -4.27 19.47 -11.15
N PHE A 118 -4.95 18.50 -10.50
CA PHE A 118 -5.71 18.76 -9.27
C PHE A 118 -4.82 19.09 -8.06
N PHE A 119 -3.56 18.67 -8.07
CA PHE A 119 -2.56 19.04 -7.06
C PHE A 119 -1.69 20.23 -7.46
N GLY A 120 -1.89 20.79 -8.66
CA GLY A 120 -0.99 21.76 -9.27
C GLY A 120 0.25 21.11 -9.89
N ASP A 121 1.23 21.92 -10.21
CA ASP A 121 2.48 21.48 -10.83
C ASP A 121 3.42 20.81 -9.83
N ILE A 122 4.17 19.82 -10.29
CA ILE A 122 5.33 19.29 -9.57
C ILE A 122 6.54 20.17 -9.91
N ASP A 123 7.11 20.86 -8.91
CA ASP A 123 8.25 21.73 -9.12
C ASP A 123 9.53 20.90 -9.30
N VAL A 124 9.75 19.89 -8.43
CA VAL A 124 10.92 19.03 -8.47
C VAL A 124 10.53 17.57 -8.26
N ALA A 125 10.96 16.69 -9.14
CA ALA A 125 10.94 15.25 -8.90
C ALA A 125 12.34 14.75 -8.52
N VAL A 126 12.43 13.97 -7.45
CA VAL A 126 13.66 13.28 -7.03
C VAL A 126 13.44 11.79 -7.29
N ILE A 127 14.21 11.25 -8.21
CA ILE A 127 13.99 9.91 -8.76
C ILE A 127 15.23 9.05 -8.59
N GLU A 128 15.07 7.94 -7.87
CA GLU A 128 16.09 6.89 -7.85
C GLU A 128 16.09 6.14 -9.19
N ALA A 129 17.24 5.96 -9.77
CA ALA A 129 17.41 5.24 -11.03
C ALA A 129 18.61 4.29 -10.98
N SER A 130 18.51 3.17 -11.70
CA SER A 130 19.62 2.21 -11.92
C SER A 130 20.48 2.58 -13.11
N ALA A 131 19.93 3.31 -14.09
CA ALA A 131 20.64 3.79 -15.25
C ALA A 131 19.97 5.02 -15.86
N LEU A 132 20.76 5.79 -16.61
CA LEU A 132 20.36 7.01 -17.31
C LEU A 132 21.09 7.12 -18.64
N ALA A 133 20.35 7.32 -19.74
CA ALA A 133 20.94 7.50 -21.07
C ALA A 133 20.90 8.97 -21.52
N PRO A 134 21.85 9.40 -22.38
CA PRO A 134 21.94 10.78 -22.86
C PRO A 134 20.68 11.33 -23.54
N ASP A 135 19.87 10.45 -24.12
CA ASP A 135 18.61 10.80 -24.77
C ASP A 135 17.43 10.99 -23.80
N GLY A 136 17.66 10.86 -22.49
CA GLY A 136 16.65 11.05 -21.44
C GLY A 136 15.86 9.79 -21.10
N ARG A 137 16.33 8.60 -21.47
CA ARG A 137 15.78 7.36 -20.95
C ARG A 137 16.26 7.13 -19.52
N VAL A 138 15.32 6.89 -18.62
CA VAL A 138 15.56 6.65 -17.18
C VAL A 138 15.07 5.25 -16.85
N TRP A 139 15.95 4.39 -16.32
CA TRP A 139 15.61 3.07 -15.82
C TRP A 139 15.46 3.13 -14.30
N LEU A 140 14.28 2.76 -13.83
CA LEU A 140 13.97 2.73 -12.40
C LEU A 140 14.62 1.52 -11.72
N THR A 141 14.45 1.42 -10.40
CA THR A 141 15.05 0.37 -9.58
C THR A 141 14.02 -0.66 -9.13
N SER A 142 14.04 -1.08 -7.86
CA SER A 142 13.17 -2.09 -7.24
C SER A 142 11.73 -1.64 -7.02
N GLY A 143 11.41 -0.35 -7.18
CA GLY A 143 10.08 0.22 -7.04
C GLY A 143 9.76 1.18 -8.18
N ILE A 144 8.65 0.92 -8.88
CA ILE A 144 8.17 1.79 -9.97
C ILE A 144 7.27 2.91 -9.41
N GLY A 145 6.28 2.54 -8.59
CA GLY A 145 5.35 3.51 -8.00
C GLY A 145 4.75 4.48 -9.01
N ASN A 146 4.75 5.75 -8.65
CA ASN A 146 4.31 6.85 -9.51
C ASN A 146 5.50 7.57 -10.20
N ALA A 147 6.73 7.05 -10.10
CA ALA A 147 7.91 7.67 -10.70
C ALA A 147 7.76 8.00 -12.19
N PRO A 148 7.09 7.16 -13.03
CA PRO A 148 6.83 7.52 -14.43
C PRO A 148 6.03 8.83 -14.58
N THR A 149 5.00 9.02 -13.75
CA THR A 149 4.21 10.26 -13.75
C THR A 149 5.02 11.46 -13.27
N TRP A 150 5.83 11.27 -12.21
CA TRP A 150 6.72 12.33 -11.69
C TRP A 150 7.71 12.81 -12.74
N LEU A 151 8.38 11.89 -13.42
CA LEU A 151 9.32 12.16 -14.52
C LEU A 151 8.68 12.97 -15.64
N LEU A 152 7.46 12.61 -16.02
CA LEU A 152 6.75 13.28 -17.11
C LEU A 152 6.22 14.65 -16.74
N ARG A 153 5.77 14.84 -15.48
CA ARG A 153 5.03 16.02 -15.06
C ARG A 153 5.87 17.07 -14.33
N ALA A 154 7.00 16.68 -13.74
CA ALA A 154 7.85 17.64 -13.03
C ALA A 154 8.48 18.67 -13.97
N LYS A 155 8.63 19.91 -13.46
CA LYS A 155 9.39 20.98 -14.14
C LYS A 155 10.88 20.68 -14.14
N LYS A 156 11.40 20.19 -13.01
CA LYS A 156 12.81 19.81 -12.80
C LYS A 156 12.89 18.39 -12.27
N VAL A 157 13.93 17.68 -12.67
CA VAL A 157 14.21 16.30 -12.23
C VAL A 157 15.61 16.23 -11.65
N ILE A 158 15.72 15.72 -10.44
CA ILE A 158 16.98 15.32 -9.81
C ILE A 158 17.01 13.79 -9.86
N ILE A 159 18.06 13.22 -10.44
CA ILE A 159 18.26 11.77 -10.49
C ILE A 159 19.23 11.37 -9.37
N GLU A 160 18.80 10.49 -8.47
CA GLU A 160 19.72 9.69 -7.65
C GLU A 160 20.10 8.43 -8.41
N LEU A 161 21.30 8.42 -9.02
CA LEU A 161 21.83 7.26 -9.72
C LEU A 161 22.44 6.30 -8.69
N ASN A 162 21.70 5.22 -8.38
CA ASN A 162 22.07 4.31 -7.32
C ASN A 162 22.77 3.06 -7.85
N HIS A 163 24.08 3.00 -7.64
CA HIS A 163 24.95 1.90 -8.09
C HIS A 163 24.82 0.61 -7.27
N TYR A 164 24.04 0.62 -6.18
CA TYR A 164 23.70 -0.58 -5.45
C TYR A 164 22.86 -1.55 -6.27
N HIS A 165 21.99 -1.02 -7.13
CA HIS A 165 21.13 -1.83 -7.98
C HIS A 165 21.86 -2.31 -9.23
N ASP A 166 21.75 -3.61 -9.50
CA ASP A 166 22.17 -4.15 -10.81
C ASP A 166 21.30 -3.50 -11.90
N PRO A 167 21.90 -2.93 -12.97
CA PRO A 167 21.14 -2.36 -14.09
C PRO A 167 20.13 -3.32 -14.72
N ARG A 168 20.34 -4.63 -14.60
CA ARG A 168 19.39 -5.66 -15.04
C ARG A 168 18.07 -5.65 -14.26
N VAL A 169 17.95 -4.95 -13.12
CA VAL A 169 16.68 -4.77 -12.42
C VAL A 169 15.60 -4.17 -13.33
N ALA A 170 16.00 -3.40 -14.33
CA ALA A 170 15.11 -2.87 -15.37
C ALA A 170 14.41 -3.96 -16.22
N GLU A 171 14.91 -5.19 -16.22
CA GLU A 171 14.27 -6.32 -16.90
C GLU A 171 12.94 -6.71 -16.24
N LEU A 172 12.75 -6.35 -14.95
CA LEU A 172 11.51 -6.57 -14.22
C LEU A 172 10.43 -5.55 -14.59
N ALA A 173 10.79 -4.38 -15.11
CA ALA A 173 9.86 -3.29 -15.35
C ALA A 173 8.96 -3.50 -16.57
N ASP A 174 7.71 -3.06 -16.46
CA ASP A 174 6.70 -2.98 -17.53
C ASP A 174 5.92 -1.66 -17.36
N ILE A 175 6.50 -0.57 -17.89
CA ILE A 175 6.00 0.79 -17.67
C ILE A 175 4.99 1.14 -18.74
N VAL A 176 3.73 1.26 -18.31
CA VAL A 176 2.60 1.72 -19.14
C VAL A 176 2.09 3.02 -18.54
N ILE A 177 1.88 4.01 -19.40
CA ILE A 177 1.33 5.31 -19.02
C ILE A 177 0.00 5.49 -19.76
N PRO A 178 -1.15 5.31 -19.08
CA PRO A 178 -2.44 5.51 -19.68
C PRO A 178 -2.64 6.95 -20.12
N GLY A 179 -3.32 7.13 -21.24
CA GLY A 179 -3.72 8.47 -21.69
C GLY A 179 -4.75 9.12 -20.77
N ALA A 180 -4.98 10.42 -20.97
CA ALA A 180 -6.03 11.14 -20.28
C ALA A 180 -7.39 10.97 -20.99
N PRO A 181 -8.54 11.07 -20.27
CA PRO A 181 -9.85 11.14 -20.90
C PRO A 181 -9.94 12.29 -21.91
N PRO A 182 -10.74 12.16 -22.99
CA PRO A 182 -11.55 10.99 -23.36
C PRO A 182 -10.78 9.94 -24.18
N ARG A 183 -9.46 10.06 -24.32
CA ARG A 183 -8.61 9.20 -25.15
C ARG A 183 -7.82 8.19 -24.31
N ARG A 184 -8.31 7.86 -23.12
CA ARG A 184 -7.71 6.85 -22.24
C ARG A 184 -8.06 5.47 -22.77
N ASN A 185 -7.09 4.77 -23.33
CA ASN A 185 -7.27 3.42 -23.85
C ASN A 185 -7.24 2.38 -22.73
N SER A 186 -7.91 1.24 -22.95
CA SER A 186 -7.78 0.07 -22.09
C SER A 186 -6.35 -0.46 -22.14
N VAL A 187 -5.88 -1.02 -21.03
CA VAL A 187 -4.56 -1.66 -20.94
C VAL A 187 -4.73 -3.16 -21.18
N SER A 188 -4.04 -3.70 -22.17
CA SER A 188 -4.21 -5.10 -22.66
C SER A 188 -3.46 -6.10 -21.75
N ILE A 189 -3.80 -6.15 -20.46
CA ILE A 189 -3.31 -7.11 -19.48
C ILE A 189 -4.42 -8.12 -19.21
N PHE A 190 -4.28 -9.35 -19.70
CA PHE A 190 -5.23 -10.46 -19.56
C PHE A 190 -4.73 -11.53 -18.59
N HIS A 191 -3.42 -11.55 -18.30
CA HIS A 191 -2.78 -12.37 -17.29
C HIS A 191 -1.84 -11.52 -16.45
N ALA A 192 -1.60 -11.91 -15.19
CA ALA A 192 -0.76 -11.15 -14.29
C ALA A 192 0.65 -10.87 -14.86
N MET A 193 1.16 -11.76 -15.70
CA MET A 193 2.50 -11.69 -16.28
C MET A 193 2.57 -11.02 -17.66
N ASP A 194 1.46 -10.56 -18.24
CA ASP A 194 1.49 -9.88 -19.54
C ASP A 194 2.33 -8.62 -19.46
N ARG A 195 3.17 -8.39 -20.45
CA ARG A 195 3.98 -7.19 -20.59
C ARG A 195 3.53 -6.40 -21.82
N VAL A 196 3.18 -5.14 -21.61
CA VAL A 196 2.57 -4.28 -22.64
C VAL A 196 3.23 -2.90 -22.74
N GLY A 197 4.20 -2.65 -21.88
CA GLY A 197 4.90 -1.38 -21.75
C GLY A 197 6.38 -1.44 -22.11
N THR A 198 7.13 -0.50 -21.58
CA THR A 198 8.57 -0.35 -21.75
C THR A 198 9.33 -0.62 -20.45
N ARG A 199 10.66 -0.79 -20.57
CA ARG A 199 11.55 -0.98 -19.40
C ARG A 199 12.10 0.33 -18.84
N TYR A 200 11.75 1.47 -19.43
CA TYR A 200 12.27 2.79 -19.08
C TYR A 200 11.20 3.87 -19.26
N VAL A 201 11.44 5.02 -18.66
CA VAL A 201 10.66 6.24 -18.93
C VAL A 201 11.48 7.16 -19.81
N GLN A 202 10.89 7.67 -20.90
CA GLN A 202 11.50 8.66 -21.79
C GLN A 202 11.06 10.06 -21.39
N ILE A 203 12.00 10.95 -21.07
CA ILE A 203 11.71 12.37 -20.78
C ILE A 203 12.59 13.29 -21.64
N ASP A 204 12.25 14.58 -21.65
CA ASP A 204 13.15 15.59 -22.18
C ASP A 204 14.40 15.67 -21.28
N PRO A 205 15.61 15.38 -21.80
CA PRO A 205 16.83 15.40 -21.00
C PRO A 205 17.13 16.77 -20.36
N LYS A 206 16.58 17.87 -20.90
CA LYS A 206 16.72 19.22 -20.32
C LYS A 206 16.03 19.38 -18.97
N LYS A 207 15.08 18.52 -18.62
CA LYS A 207 14.45 18.53 -17.30
C LYS A 207 15.39 18.05 -16.21
N ILE A 208 16.42 17.24 -16.55
CA ILE A 208 17.37 16.71 -15.57
C ILE A 208 18.36 17.82 -15.20
N VAL A 209 18.19 18.37 -14.02
CA VAL A 209 18.97 19.52 -13.51
C VAL A 209 20.16 19.11 -12.65
N ALA A 210 20.12 17.89 -12.09
CA ALA A 210 21.20 17.33 -11.28
C ALA A 210 21.19 15.80 -11.32
N VAL A 211 22.38 15.20 -11.20
CA VAL A 211 22.60 13.77 -10.95
C VAL A 211 23.43 13.63 -9.68
N VAL A 212 22.88 12.93 -8.70
CA VAL A 212 23.53 12.58 -7.44
C VAL A 212 23.83 11.09 -7.45
N GLU A 213 25.10 10.72 -7.27
CA GLU A 213 25.48 9.31 -7.23
C GLU A 213 25.38 8.75 -5.82
N THR A 214 24.76 7.58 -5.70
CA THR A 214 24.61 6.84 -4.45
C THR A 214 24.98 5.38 -4.62
N ASN A 215 25.22 4.69 -3.50
CA ASN A 215 25.43 3.25 -3.47
C ASN A 215 24.84 2.71 -2.15
N LEU A 216 23.51 2.80 -2.01
CA LEU A 216 22.80 2.50 -0.77
C LEU A 216 21.66 1.51 -1.03
N PRO A 217 21.49 0.49 -0.16
CA PRO A 217 20.40 -0.47 -0.30
C PRO A 217 19.04 0.15 0.00
N ASP A 218 17.98 -0.52 -0.47
CA ASP A 218 16.63 -0.28 0.05
C ASP A 218 16.54 -0.67 1.52
N ALA A 219 15.74 0.08 2.30
CA ALA A 219 15.42 -0.28 3.66
C ALA A 219 14.43 -1.46 3.65
N GLY A 220 14.93 -2.68 3.78
CA GLY A 220 14.10 -3.88 3.83
C GLY A 220 13.32 -3.99 5.15
N ASN A 221 12.13 -4.59 5.09
CA ASN A 221 11.38 -4.97 6.29
C ASN A 221 11.79 -6.39 6.71
N MET A 222 12.18 -6.54 7.97
CA MET A 222 12.36 -7.87 8.56
C MET A 222 11.00 -8.49 8.87
N LEU A 223 10.89 -9.81 8.68
CA LEU A 223 9.72 -10.57 9.10
C LEU A 223 9.63 -10.55 10.63
N ASP A 224 8.49 -10.15 11.17
CA ASP A 224 8.20 -10.24 12.59
C ASP A 224 7.95 -11.69 13.03
N LYS A 225 8.07 -11.91 14.34
CA LYS A 225 7.83 -13.23 14.95
C LYS A 225 6.39 -13.69 14.71
N GLN A 226 6.23 -14.98 14.43
CA GLN A 226 4.93 -15.61 14.25
C GLN A 226 4.05 -15.43 15.51
N ASN A 227 2.83 -14.92 15.30
CA ASN A 227 1.83 -14.74 16.33
C ASN A 227 0.74 -15.83 16.16
N PRO A 228 0.39 -16.60 17.21
CA PRO A 228 -0.65 -17.67 17.11
C PRO A 228 -2.00 -17.18 16.57
N MET A 229 -2.40 -15.97 16.89
CA MET A 229 -3.63 -15.35 16.38
C MET A 229 -3.56 -15.15 14.85
N CYS A 230 -2.43 -14.65 14.34
CA CYS A 230 -2.22 -14.52 12.90
C CYS A 230 -2.23 -15.87 12.19
N GLN A 231 -1.72 -16.92 12.83
CA GLN A 231 -1.75 -18.28 12.27
C GLN A 231 -3.17 -18.81 12.19
N GLN A 232 -4.00 -18.61 13.23
CA GLN A 232 -5.40 -19.04 13.22
C GLN A 232 -6.22 -18.30 12.14
N ILE A 233 -5.98 -17.00 11.97
CA ILE A 233 -6.58 -16.22 10.87
C ILE A 233 -6.17 -16.83 9.52
N ALA A 234 -4.88 -17.15 9.36
CA ALA A 234 -4.37 -17.74 8.13
C ALA A 234 -4.97 -19.12 7.84
N ASP A 235 -5.13 -19.96 8.87
CA ASP A 235 -5.80 -21.27 8.76
C ASP A 235 -7.28 -21.12 8.32
N ASN A 236 -7.98 -20.13 8.87
CA ASN A 236 -9.37 -19.80 8.49
C ASN A 236 -9.44 -19.30 7.03
N VAL A 237 -8.48 -18.48 6.57
CA VAL A 237 -8.41 -18.03 5.17
C VAL A 237 -8.21 -19.21 4.24
N VAL A 238 -7.25 -20.08 4.52
CA VAL A 238 -6.99 -21.29 3.69
C VAL A 238 -8.21 -22.21 3.66
N THR A 239 -8.83 -22.44 4.81
CA THR A 239 -10.07 -23.22 4.91
C THR A 239 -11.16 -22.65 4.01
N PHE A 240 -11.37 -21.34 4.05
CA PHE A 240 -12.36 -20.66 3.21
C PHE A 240 -12.05 -20.82 1.71
N LEU A 241 -10.80 -20.62 1.31
CA LEU A 241 -10.41 -20.75 -0.10
C LEU A 241 -10.55 -22.18 -0.61
N LEU A 242 -10.22 -23.18 0.20
CA LEU A 242 -10.45 -24.59 -0.15
C LEU A 242 -11.94 -24.91 -0.31
N GLN A 243 -12.80 -24.35 0.55
CA GLN A 243 -14.25 -24.47 0.41
C GLN A 243 -14.76 -23.83 -0.90
N GLU A 244 -14.22 -22.65 -1.25
CA GLU A 244 -14.57 -21.99 -2.52
C GLU A 244 -14.14 -22.80 -3.75
N MET A 245 -12.97 -23.44 -3.68
CA MET A 245 -12.51 -24.37 -4.72
C MET A 245 -13.41 -25.61 -4.79
N ALA A 246 -13.75 -26.23 -3.66
CA ALA A 246 -14.62 -27.41 -3.60
C ALA A 246 -16.03 -27.14 -4.16
N HIS A 247 -16.52 -25.91 -4.01
CA HIS A 247 -17.79 -25.47 -4.58
C HIS A 247 -17.68 -25.00 -6.05
N GLY A 248 -16.49 -25.06 -6.67
CA GLY A 248 -16.25 -24.61 -8.04
C GLY A 248 -16.35 -23.08 -8.22
N ARG A 249 -16.28 -22.29 -7.14
CA ARG A 249 -16.29 -20.82 -7.20
C ARG A 249 -14.89 -20.23 -7.40
N ILE A 250 -13.85 -20.96 -7.05
CA ILE A 250 -12.48 -20.71 -7.50
C ILE A 250 -12.11 -21.81 -8.48
N PRO A 251 -11.61 -21.50 -9.70
CA PRO A 251 -11.27 -22.50 -10.70
C PRO A 251 -10.05 -23.34 -10.27
N PRO A 252 -9.85 -24.54 -10.86
CA PRO A 252 -8.74 -25.42 -10.51
C PRO A 252 -7.34 -24.78 -10.69
N GLU A 253 -7.20 -23.84 -11.62
CA GLU A 253 -5.96 -23.11 -11.88
C GLU A 253 -5.69 -22.01 -10.85
N PHE A 254 -6.61 -21.81 -9.93
CA PHE A 254 -6.66 -20.72 -8.98
C PHE A 254 -6.81 -19.33 -9.66
N LEU A 255 -7.03 -18.28 -8.88
CA LEU A 255 -7.11 -16.91 -9.35
C LEU A 255 -5.90 -16.11 -8.86
N PRO A 256 -5.51 -15.04 -9.55
CA PRO A 256 -4.45 -14.18 -9.07
C PRO A 256 -4.76 -13.63 -7.68
N LEU A 257 -3.76 -13.60 -6.81
CA LEU A 257 -3.90 -13.20 -5.43
C LEU A 257 -3.21 -11.86 -5.18
N GLN A 258 -3.91 -10.96 -4.48
CA GLN A 258 -3.33 -9.76 -3.88
C GLN A 258 -3.18 -9.97 -2.39
N SER A 259 -2.05 -9.57 -1.85
CA SER A 259 -1.77 -9.57 -0.42
C SER A 259 -1.21 -8.22 0.01
N GLY A 260 -1.76 -7.66 1.08
CA GLY A 260 -1.21 -6.47 1.74
C GLY A 260 0.09 -6.77 2.50
N VAL A 261 0.60 -5.79 3.22
CA VAL A 261 1.78 -5.93 4.08
C VAL A 261 1.37 -6.26 5.53
N GLY A 262 2.27 -6.91 6.29
CA GLY A 262 2.12 -7.15 7.72
C GLY A 262 1.98 -8.62 8.12
N ASN A 263 1.94 -8.87 9.44
CA ASN A 263 2.06 -10.20 10.02
C ASN A 263 0.96 -11.17 9.62
N ILE A 264 -0.28 -10.70 9.52
CA ILE A 264 -1.42 -11.53 9.10
C ILE A 264 -1.22 -11.98 7.65
N ASN A 265 -0.89 -11.05 6.75
CA ASN A 265 -0.66 -11.37 5.35
C ASN A 265 0.52 -12.33 5.17
N ASN A 266 1.61 -12.13 5.91
CA ASN A 266 2.77 -13.04 5.91
C ASN A 266 2.38 -14.46 6.39
N ALA A 267 1.56 -14.58 7.43
CA ALA A 267 1.06 -15.86 7.92
C ALA A 267 0.18 -16.55 6.87
N VAL A 268 -0.72 -15.80 6.21
CA VAL A 268 -1.57 -16.34 5.14
C VAL A 268 -0.71 -16.83 3.97
N MET A 269 0.27 -16.05 3.52
CA MET A 269 1.15 -16.45 2.43
C MET A 269 1.96 -17.72 2.77
N ALA A 270 2.44 -17.83 4.02
CA ALA A 270 3.11 -19.04 4.49
C ALA A 270 2.19 -20.28 4.45
N ARG A 271 0.96 -20.14 4.98
CA ARG A 271 -0.03 -21.25 4.98
C ARG A 271 -0.47 -21.66 3.58
N LEU A 272 -0.67 -20.72 2.67
CA LEU A 272 -0.94 -21.00 1.26
C LEU A 272 0.23 -21.75 0.60
N GLY A 273 1.46 -21.34 0.95
CA GLY A 273 2.68 -21.98 0.47
C GLY A 273 2.82 -23.43 0.90
N GLU A 274 2.54 -23.71 2.16
CA GLU A 274 2.67 -25.02 2.79
C GLU A 274 1.55 -26.00 2.41
N ASN A 275 0.36 -25.52 2.05
CA ASN A 275 -0.81 -26.37 1.80
C ASN A 275 -0.75 -27.02 0.40
N PRO A 276 -0.70 -28.37 0.31
CA PRO A 276 -0.60 -29.08 -0.96
C PRO A 276 -1.90 -29.05 -1.80
N GLU A 277 -3.06 -28.79 -1.19
CA GLU A 277 -4.34 -28.71 -1.88
C GLU A 277 -4.52 -27.39 -2.62
N ILE A 278 -3.79 -26.33 -2.24
CA ILE A 278 -3.73 -25.08 -2.99
C ILE A 278 -2.77 -25.29 -4.18
N PRO A 279 -3.21 -25.15 -5.42
CA PRO A 279 -2.34 -25.30 -6.58
C PRO A 279 -1.34 -24.14 -6.70
N PRO A 280 -0.32 -24.23 -7.57
CA PRO A 280 0.49 -23.07 -7.93
C PRO A 280 -0.39 -21.95 -8.47
N PHE A 281 -0.13 -20.70 -8.04
CA PHE A 281 -0.94 -19.56 -8.39
C PHE A 281 -0.09 -18.35 -8.83
N MET A 282 -0.74 -17.36 -9.42
CA MET A 282 -0.12 -16.07 -9.76
C MET A 282 -0.48 -15.02 -8.72
N MET A 283 0.35 -13.97 -8.62
CA MET A 283 0.02 -12.77 -7.89
C MET A 283 -0.18 -11.57 -8.82
N TYR A 284 -1.19 -10.77 -8.50
CA TYR A 284 -1.38 -9.43 -9.01
C TYR A 284 -1.64 -8.51 -7.83
N SER A 285 -0.62 -7.75 -7.40
CA SER A 285 -0.59 -7.07 -6.11
C SER A 285 0.04 -5.67 -6.24
N GLU A 286 0.12 -4.95 -5.14
CA GLU A 286 0.86 -3.68 -5.06
C GLU A 286 2.34 -3.93 -4.74
N VAL A 287 2.60 -4.87 -3.84
CA VAL A 287 3.90 -5.11 -3.22
C VAL A 287 4.22 -6.59 -3.26
N LEU A 288 5.46 -6.92 -3.59
CA LEU A 288 6.01 -8.26 -3.39
C LEU A 288 6.90 -8.24 -2.16
N GLN A 289 6.56 -9.06 -1.16
CA GLN A 289 7.24 -9.17 0.11
C GLN A 289 8.23 -10.35 0.12
N GLU A 290 8.99 -10.48 1.19
CA GLU A 290 10.00 -11.52 1.41
C GLU A 290 9.46 -12.96 1.16
N SER A 291 8.25 -13.26 1.66
CA SER A 291 7.61 -14.57 1.47
C SER A 291 7.37 -14.92 0.01
N VAL A 292 7.12 -13.92 -0.85
CA VAL A 292 6.86 -14.13 -2.28
C VAL A 292 8.11 -14.63 -3.01
N VAL A 293 9.29 -14.13 -2.66
CA VAL A 293 10.56 -14.59 -3.27
C VAL A 293 10.76 -16.08 -3.02
N HIS A 294 10.57 -16.53 -1.77
CA HIS A 294 10.65 -17.96 -1.43
C HIS A 294 9.60 -18.80 -2.18
N LEU A 295 8.37 -18.31 -2.29
CA LEU A 295 7.30 -19.05 -2.98
C LEU A 295 7.50 -19.09 -4.52
N LEU A 296 8.18 -18.11 -5.09
CA LEU A 296 8.65 -18.16 -6.48
C LEU A 296 9.75 -19.21 -6.65
N GLU A 297 10.74 -19.27 -5.76
CA GLU A 297 11.82 -20.27 -5.78
C GLU A 297 11.29 -21.70 -5.69
N THR A 298 10.29 -21.94 -4.84
CA THR A 298 9.66 -23.28 -4.67
C THR A 298 8.63 -23.60 -5.77
N GLY A 299 8.31 -22.65 -6.67
CA GLY A 299 7.32 -22.83 -7.74
C GLY A 299 5.87 -22.77 -7.26
N LYS A 300 5.60 -22.44 -5.99
CA LYS A 300 4.25 -22.26 -5.47
C LYS A 300 3.58 -21.00 -6.04
N ILE A 301 4.37 -19.95 -6.27
CA ILE A 301 3.97 -18.81 -7.08
C ILE A 301 4.61 -18.99 -8.47
N SER A 302 3.78 -19.08 -9.51
CA SER A 302 4.22 -19.25 -10.89
C SER A 302 4.64 -17.95 -11.55
N GLY A 303 4.17 -16.81 -11.05
CA GLY A 303 4.52 -15.47 -11.49
C GLY A 303 3.86 -14.41 -10.62
N ALA A 304 4.50 -13.24 -10.50
CA ALA A 304 4.04 -12.16 -9.65
C ALA A 304 4.18 -10.79 -10.32
N SER A 305 3.13 -10.01 -10.27
CA SER A 305 3.09 -8.63 -10.78
C SER A 305 2.76 -7.66 -9.65
N ALA A 306 3.54 -6.58 -9.52
CA ALA A 306 3.32 -5.56 -8.50
C ALA A 306 3.96 -4.21 -8.87
N SER A 307 3.93 -3.25 -7.96
CA SER A 307 4.58 -1.94 -8.13
C SER A 307 6.00 -1.92 -7.53
N SER A 308 6.29 -2.79 -6.56
CA SER A 308 7.59 -2.80 -5.88
C SER A 308 7.98 -4.14 -5.28
N LEU A 309 9.30 -4.30 -5.07
CA LEU A 309 9.93 -5.37 -4.29
C LEU A 309 10.25 -4.83 -2.89
N THR A 310 9.40 -5.10 -1.91
CA THR A 310 9.64 -4.72 -0.50
C THR A 310 10.24 -5.90 0.24
N ILE A 311 11.50 -6.15 -0.03
CA ILE A 311 12.25 -7.33 0.41
C ILE A 311 13.58 -6.93 1.06
N SER A 312 14.22 -7.87 1.73
CA SER A 312 15.54 -7.68 2.31
C SER A 312 16.62 -7.49 1.25
N ALA A 313 17.75 -6.90 1.63
CA ALA A 313 18.92 -6.77 0.77
C ALA A 313 19.42 -8.13 0.28
N ASP A 314 19.34 -9.17 1.12
CA ASP A 314 19.75 -10.53 0.77
C ASP A 314 18.84 -11.16 -0.29
N SER A 315 17.52 -10.97 -0.17
CA SER A 315 16.58 -11.45 -1.19
C SER A 315 16.67 -10.66 -2.49
N LEU A 316 16.94 -9.36 -2.42
CA LEU A 316 17.22 -8.56 -3.61
C LEU A 316 18.49 -9.04 -4.33
N ARG A 317 19.55 -9.38 -3.58
CA ARG A 317 20.76 -9.95 -4.15
C ARG A 317 20.51 -11.31 -4.80
N LYS A 318 19.70 -12.19 -4.20
CA LYS A 318 19.30 -13.46 -4.82
C LYS A 318 18.61 -13.24 -6.17
N ILE A 319 17.75 -12.23 -6.27
CA ILE A 319 17.09 -11.87 -7.52
C ILE A 319 18.14 -11.44 -8.57
N TYR A 320 19.10 -10.60 -8.19
CA TYR A 320 20.17 -10.14 -9.09
C TYR A 320 21.06 -11.27 -9.56
N ASP A 321 21.48 -12.16 -8.66
CA ASP A 321 22.31 -13.32 -8.96
C ASP A 321 21.61 -14.33 -9.89
N ASN A 322 20.26 -14.34 -9.90
CA ASN A 322 19.42 -15.23 -10.70
C ASN A 322 18.42 -14.48 -11.59
N MET A 323 18.85 -13.35 -12.17
CA MET A 323 17.95 -12.45 -12.90
C MET A 323 17.20 -13.16 -14.04
N ASP A 324 17.82 -14.07 -14.78
CA ASP A 324 17.15 -14.80 -15.87
C ASP A 324 15.96 -15.63 -15.37
N TYR A 325 16.05 -16.19 -14.18
CA TYR A 325 14.94 -16.90 -13.54
C TYR A 325 13.84 -15.94 -13.10
N PHE A 326 14.20 -14.87 -12.41
CA PHE A 326 13.21 -13.94 -11.83
C PHE A 326 12.61 -12.99 -12.86
N ALA A 327 13.34 -12.57 -13.90
CA ALA A 327 12.79 -11.69 -14.94
C ALA A 327 11.64 -12.31 -15.73
N SER A 328 11.59 -13.64 -15.80
CA SER A 328 10.45 -14.37 -16.39
C SER A 328 9.26 -14.52 -15.44
N ARG A 329 9.42 -14.21 -14.13
CA ARG A 329 8.43 -14.48 -13.08
C ARG A 329 8.01 -13.26 -12.29
N ILE A 330 8.68 -12.12 -12.45
CA ILE A 330 8.34 -10.86 -11.77
C ILE A 330 8.08 -9.77 -12.82
N VAL A 331 7.01 -9.02 -12.63
CA VAL A 331 6.70 -7.81 -13.42
C VAL A 331 6.45 -6.65 -12.49
N LEU A 332 7.24 -5.58 -12.61
CA LEU A 332 7.05 -4.35 -11.85
C LEU A 332 6.37 -3.28 -12.71
N ARG A 333 5.26 -2.74 -12.23
CA ARG A 333 4.38 -1.83 -12.97
C ARG A 333 4.23 -0.48 -12.28
N PRO A 334 3.86 0.58 -13.02
CA PRO A 334 3.36 1.79 -12.40
C PRO A 334 2.19 1.49 -11.46
N GLN A 335 2.11 2.21 -10.36
CA GLN A 335 1.05 2.09 -9.35
C GLN A 335 -0.35 2.21 -9.96
N GLU A 336 -0.54 3.12 -10.92
CA GLU A 336 -1.80 3.29 -11.65
C GLU A 336 -2.23 2.03 -12.44
N ILE A 337 -1.29 1.12 -12.72
CA ILE A 337 -1.54 -0.15 -13.40
C ILE A 337 -1.71 -1.28 -12.39
N SER A 338 -0.82 -1.42 -11.40
CA SER A 338 -0.94 -2.47 -10.37
C SER A 338 -2.24 -2.35 -9.57
N ASN A 339 -2.70 -1.12 -9.32
CA ASN A 339 -3.94 -0.81 -8.59
C ASN A 339 -5.13 -0.51 -9.51
N ASN A 340 -5.04 -0.80 -10.80
CA ASN A 340 -6.08 -0.44 -11.76
C ASN A 340 -7.39 -1.23 -11.52
N PRO A 341 -8.51 -0.56 -11.22
CA PRO A 341 -9.79 -1.21 -10.92
C PRO A 341 -10.30 -2.13 -12.06
N GLU A 342 -10.10 -1.73 -13.31
CA GLU A 342 -10.54 -2.52 -14.47
C GLU A 342 -9.72 -3.81 -14.61
N ILE A 343 -8.41 -3.72 -14.44
CA ILE A 343 -7.50 -4.88 -14.55
C ILE A 343 -7.76 -5.85 -13.39
N ILE A 344 -7.86 -5.34 -12.16
CA ILE A 344 -8.17 -6.15 -10.96
C ILE A 344 -9.46 -6.96 -11.19
N ARG A 345 -10.51 -6.31 -11.69
CA ARG A 345 -11.79 -6.95 -11.98
C ARG A 345 -11.71 -7.98 -13.10
N ARG A 346 -11.01 -7.64 -14.18
CA ARG A 346 -10.86 -8.53 -15.33
C ARG A 346 -10.07 -9.78 -15.00
N LEU A 347 -9.01 -9.65 -14.21
CA LEU A 347 -8.20 -10.80 -13.79
C LEU A 347 -8.88 -11.68 -12.75
N GLY A 348 -9.94 -11.19 -12.11
CA GLY A 348 -10.64 -11.95 -11.06
C GLY A 348 -9.80 -12.09 -9.78
N VAL A 349 -9.11 -11.02 -9.36
CA VAL A 349 -8.20 -11.06 -8.22
C VAL A 349 -8.91 -11.46 -6.93
N ILE A 350 -8.28 -12.30 -6.12
CA ILE A 350 -8.64 -12.55 -4.73
C ILE A 350 -7.85 -11.54 -3.89
N ALA A 351 -8.54 -10.64 -3.19
CA ALA A 351 -7.92 -9.60 -2.38
C ALA A 351 -7.91 -9.96 -0.90
N LEU A 352 -6.74 -9.81 -0.26
CA LEU A 352 -6.50 -10.07 1.15
C LEU A 352 -5.98 -8.79 1.80
N ASN A 353 -6.82 -8.14 2.58
CA ASN A 353 -6.46 -6.89 3.27
C ASN A 353 -6.81 -6.93 4.76
N VAL A 354 -6.23 -6.03 5.53
CA VAL A 354 -6.40 -5.96 6.99
C VAL A 354 -7.21 -4.71 7.33
N GLY A 355 -8.22 -4.88 8.20
CA GLY A 355 -9.00 -3.80 8.78
C GLY A 355 -8.59 -3.52 10.23
N LEU A 356 -8.95 -2.33 10.72
CA LEU A 356 -8.84 -1.95 12.13
C LEU A 356 -10.14 -2.23 12.88
N GLU A 357 -11.29 -2.03 12.22
CA GLU A 357 -12.61 -2.07 12.82
C GLU A 357 -13.64 -2.49 11.76
N PHE A 358 -14.57 -3.34 12.12
CA PHE A 358 -15.72 -3.73 11.30
C PHE A 358 -17.01 -3.48 12.06
N ASP A 359 -18.03 -2.94 11.41
CA ASP A 359 -19.32 -2.94 12.06
C ASP A 359 -20.14 -4.22 11.77
N ILE A 360 -21.21 -4.39 12.53
CA ILE A 360 -22.07 -5.57 12.42
C ILE A 360 -22.76 -5.71 11.06
N TYR A 361 -22.72 -4.68 10.20
CA TYR A 361 -23.31 -4.73 8.86
C TYR A 361 -22.27 -4.94 7.76
N GLY A 362 -20.96 -4.88 8.11
CA GLY A 362 -19.87 -5.16 7.22
C GLY A 362 -19.25 -3.93 6.55
N HIS A 363 -19.41 -2.74 7.15
CA HIS A 363 -18.51 -1.63 6.85
C HIS A 363 -17.14 -1.92 7.47
N ALA A 364 -16.07 -1.43 6.84
CA ALA A 364 -14.72 -1.57 7.35
C ALA A 364 -14.01 -0.21 7.45
N ASN A 365 -13.34 -0.03 8.58
CA ASN A 365 -12.41 1.05 8.85
C ASN A 365 -11.00 0.46 8.86
N SER A 366 -10.14 0.96 8.00
CA SER A 366 -8.72 0.54 7.89
C SER A 366 -7.74 1.67 8.17
N THR A 367 -8.23 2.88 8.47
CA THR A 367 -7.41 4.10 8.53
C THR A 367 -7.41 4.82 9.87
N HIS A 368 -8.52 4.85 10.62
CA HIS A 368 -8.67 5.70 11.79
C HIS A 368 -8.94 4.92 13.08
N VAL A 369 -8.26 5.31 14.15
CA VAL A 369 -8.54 4.82 15.51
C VAL A 369 -9.51 5.76 16.19
N ALA A 370 -10.58 5.18 16.77
CA ALA A 370 -11.66 5.90 17.45
C ALA A 370 -12.26 7.05 16.60
N GLY A 371 -12.21 6.94 15.28
CA GLY A 371 -12.80 7.88 14.32
C GLY A 371 -12.04 9.20 14.14
N VAL A 372 -10.93 9.42 14.83
CA VAL A 372 -10.23 10.72 14.83
C VAL A 372 -8.74 10.62 14.47
N ASP A 373 -8.05 9.59 14.93
CA ASP A 373 -6.60 9.48 14.74
C ASP A 373 -6.26 8.64 13.50
N LEU A 374 -5.74 9.27 12.47
CA LEU A 374 -5.23 8.60 11.28
C LEU A 374 -4.05 7.68 11.65
N MET A 375 -4.07 6.44 11.15
CA MET A 375 -2.95 5.51 11.25
C MET A 375 -1.97 5.67 10.08
N ASN A 376 -2.42 5.41 8.87
CA ASN A 376 -1.53 5.41 7.70
C ASN A 376 -2.13 6.07 6.46
N GLY A 377 -3.38 5.79 6.14
CA GLY A 377 -4.12 6.07 4.93
C GLY A 377 -4.78 4.80 4.39
N ILE A 378 -5.69 4.94 3.41
CA ILE A 378 -6.43 3.83 2.82
C ILE A 378 -5.53 2.86 2.03
N GLY A 379 -4.42 3.37 1.47
CA GLY A 379 -3.55 2.57 0.63
C GLY A 379 -4.27 2.06 -0.62
N GLY A 380 -3.91 0.85 -1.03
CA GLY A 380 -4.54 0.17 -2.16
C GLY A 380 -5.73 -0.70 -1.80
N SER A 381 -6.06 -0.83 -0.51
CA SER A 381 -7.14 -1.72 -0.08
C SER A 381 -8.46 -1.42 -0.79
N GLY A 382 -8.81 -0.14 -0.97
CA GLY A 382 -10.03 0.24 -1.67
C GLY A 382 -10.03 -0.10 -3.16
N ASP A 383 -8.88 0.00 -3.82
CA ASP A 383 -8.73 -0.37 -5.22
C ASP A 383 -8.98 -1.87 -5.42
N PHE A 384 -8.39 -2.71 -4.56
CA PHE A 384 -8.53 -4.15 -4.65
C PHE A 384 -9.86 -4.64 -4.12
N GLU A 385 -10.27 -4.28 -2.91
CA GLU A 385 -11.46 -4.82 -2.26
C GLU A 385 -12.74 -4.55 -3.04
N ARG A 386 -12.91 -3.34 -3.58
CA ARG A 386 -14.08 -2.99 -4.38
C ARG A 386 -14.14 -3.72 -5.71
N ASN A 387 -13.00 -4.07 -6.30
CA ASN A 387 -12.89 -4.60 -7.65
C ASN A 387 -12.54 -6.08 -7.72
N ALA A 388 -12.12 -6.68 -6.62
CA ALA A 388 -11.78 -8.09 -6.55
C ALA A 388 -12.99 -9.01 -6.86
N TYR A 389 -12.70 -10.17 -7.44
CA TYR A 389 -13.66 -11.27 -7.53
C TYR A 389 -14.10 -11.71 -6.13
N LEU A 390 -13.13 -11.84 -5.23
CA LEU A 390 -13.35 -12.19 -3.84
C LEU A 390 -12.57 -11.21 -2.96
N SER A 391 -13.27 -10.43 -2.15
CA SER A 391 -12.69 -9.49 -1.21
C SER A 391 -12.75 -10.06 0.21
N ILE A 392 -11.60 -10.18 0.88
CA ILE A 392 -11.46 -10.75 2.21
C ILE A 392 -10.77 -9.74 3.11
N PHE A 393 -11.50 -9.25 4.10
CA PHE A 393 -10.91 -8.48 5.18
C PHE A 393 -10.55 -9.37 6.35
N MET A 394 -9.37 -9.15 6.92
CA MET A 394 -8.84 -9.90 8.05
C MET A 394 -8.52 -8.96 9.20
N ALA A 395 -8.76 -9.38 10.43
CA ALA A 395 -8.27 -8.70 11.62
C ALA A 395 -8.27 -9.66 12.82
N PRO A 396 -7.48 -9.40 13.87
CA PRO A 396 -7.71 -9.99 15.19
C PRO A 396 -9.07 -9.52 15.70
N SER A 397 -9.84 -10.38 16.36
CA SER A 397 -11.15 -10.00 16.91
C SER A 397 -11.05 -9.01 18.05
N ILE A 398 -9.88 -8.91 18.70
CA ILE A 398 -9.58 -7.97 19.77
C ILE A 398 -8.17 -7.39 19.64
N ALA A 399 -7.96 -6.24 20.26
CA ALA A 399 -6.66 -5.61 20.42
C ALA A 399 -6.42 -5.17 21.88
N LYS A 400 -5.18 -4.78 22.20
CA LYS A 400 -4.76 -4.31 23.52
C LYS A 400 -5.27 -5.21 24.66
N GLU A 401 -4.99 -6.51 24.58
CA GLU A 401 -5.34 -7.50 25.61
C GLU A 401 -6.84 -7.55 25.90
N GLY A 402 -7.69 -7.42 24.89
CA GLY A 402 -9.13 -7.48 25.00
C GLY A 402 -9.82 -6.15 25.30
N LYS A 403 -9.08 -5.07 25.48
CA LYS A 403 -9.66 -3.74 25.74
C LYS A 403 -10.38 -3.13 24.53
N ILE A 404 -10.07 -3.59 23.32
CA ILE A 404 -10.64 -3.11 22.06
C ILE A 404 -11.25 -4.28 21.31
N SER A 405 -12.53 -4.17 20.96
CA SER A 405 -13.19 -5.06 20.00
C SER A 405 -12.96 -4.55 18.58
N THR A 406 -12.61 -5.44 17.67
CA THR A 406 -12.57 -5.11 16.24
C THR A 406 -13.96 -5.09 15.61
N VAL A 407 -14.91 -5.83 16.19
CA VAL A 407 -16.32 -5.80 15.76
C VAL A 407 -17.10 -4.85 16.64
N VAL A 408 -17.78 -3.86 16.05
CA VAL A 408 -18.50 -2.80 16.74
C VAL A 408 -19.92 -2.62 16.18
N PRO A 409 -20.85 -1.95 16.88
CA PRO A 409 -22.17 -1.66 16.33
C PRO A 409 -22.15 -0.84 15.03
N MET A 410 -21.29 0.18 14.96
CA MET A 410 -21.07 1.03 13.79
C MET A 410 -19.62 1.49 13.76
N CYS A 411 -18.97 1.42 12.58
CA CYS A 411 -17.64 1.96 12.39
C CYS A 411 -17.58 3.45 12.71
N SER A 412 -16.56 3.85 13.43
CA SER A 412 -16.31 5.27 13.74
C SER A 412 -15.81 6.08 12.53
N HIS A 413 -15.27 5.40 11.56
CA HIS A 413 -14.86 5.89 10.23
C HIS A 413 -15.11 4.78 9.21
N VAL A 414 -15.49 5.11 7.98
CA VAL A 414 -15.79 4.10 6.95
C VAL A 414 -14.91 4.33 5.74
N ASP A 415 -13.98 3.41 5.51
CA ASP A 415 -13.16 3.36 4.29
C ASP A 415 -13.80 2.47 3.22
N HIS A 416 -14.46 1.38 3.66
CA HIS A 416 -15.09 0.40 2.77
C HIS A 416 -16.52 0.14 3.23
N SER A 417 -17.48 0.38 2.33
CA SER A 417 -18.89 0.15 2.64
C SER A 417 -19.23 -1.35 2.58
N GLU A 418 -20.37 -1.71 3.20
CA GLU A 418 -20.92 -3.06 3.15
C GLU A 418 -21.11 -3.62 1.74
N HIS A 419 -21.20 -2.75 0.73
CA HIS A 419 -21.34 -3.16 -0.67
C HIS A 419 -20.03 -3.73 -1.26
N SER A 420 -18.88 -3.37 -0.70
CA SER A 420 -17.56 -3.81 -1.15
C SER A 420 -17.03 -5.00 -0.34
N VAL A 421 -17.37 -5.08 0.95
CA VAL A 421 -16.88 -6.13 1.85
C VAL A 421 -17.70 -7.40 1.64
N LYS A 422 -17.03 -8.46 1.19
CA LYS A 422 -17.67 -9.77 0.90
C LYS A 422 -17.46 -10.80 2.00
N VAL A 423 -16.26 -10.82 2.61
CA VAL A 423 -15.90 -11.79 3.64
C VAL A 423 -15.08 -11.09 4.72
N ILE A 424 -15.39 -11.37 5.97
CA ILE A 424 -14.59 -10.97 7.13
C ILE A 424 -14.07 -12.24 7.81
N ILE A 425 -12.78 -12.26 8.14
CA ILE A 425 -12.12 -13.40 8.81
C ILE A 425 -11.35 -12.88 10.02
N THR A 426 -11.64 -13.47 11.18
CA THR A 426 -10.86 -13.30 12.40
C THR A 426 -10.33 -14.66 12.88
N GLU A 427 -9.57 -14.69 13.96
CA GLU A 427 -9.17 -15.96 14.58
C GLU A 427 -10.37 -16.71 15.17
N GLN A 428 -11.52 -16.04 15.37
CA GLN A 428 -12.77 -16.67 15.84
C GLN A 428 -13.48 -17.47 14.74
N GLY A 429 -13.34 -17.08 13.47
CA GLY A 429 -13.98 -17.74 12.35
C GLY A 429 -14.17 -16.86 11.12
N ILE A 430 -15.15 -17.25 10.30
CA ILE A 430 -15.39 -16.74 8.94
C ILE A 430 -16.81 -16.21 8.86
N ALA A 431 -16.97 -14.96 8.43
CA ALA A 431 -18.26 -14.36 8.07
C ALA A 431 -18.32 -14.14 6.55
N ASP A 432 -18.93 -15.07 5.83
CA ASP A 432 -19.26 -14.90 4.41
C ASP A 432 -20.56 -14.08 4.30
N LEU A 433 -20.45 -12.86 3.81
CA LEU A 433 -21.53 -11.87 3.79
C LEU A 433 -22.26 -11.84 2.43
N ARG A 434 -21.82 -12.64 1.49
CA ARG A 434 -22.39 -12.65 0.13
C ARG A 434 -23.83 -13.13 0.13
N GLY A 435 -24.73 -12.38 -0.49
CA GLY A 435 -26.14 -12.72 -0.59
C GLY A 435 -26.96 -12.58 0.70
N LEU A 436 -26.36 -12.03 1.78
CA LEU A 436 -27.04 -11.81 3.06
C LEU A 436 -27.65 -10.42 3.14
N SER A 437 -28.86 -10.35 3.72
CA SER A 437 -29.48 -9.08 4.15
C SER A 437 -28.72 -8.47 5.34
N PRO A 438 -28.88 -7.16 5.64
CA PRO A 438 -28.17 -6.54 6.75
C PRO A 438 -28.32 -7.27 8.09
N LEU A 439 -29.51 -7.69 8.45
CA LEU A 439 -29.72 -8.43 9.71
C LEU A 439 -29.09 -9.82 9.71
N GLN A 440 -29.03 -10.49 8.57
CA GLN A 440 -28.32 -11.75 8.45
C GLN A 440 -26.80 -11.51 8.56
N ARG A 441 -26.27 -10.46 7.90
CA ARG A 441 -24.86 -10.05 8.05
C ARG A 441 -24.51 -9.79 9.50
N ALA A 442 -25.34 -9.01 10.21
CA ALA A 442 -25.11 -8.67 11.61
C ALA A 442 -24.95 -9.91 12.48
N ARG A 443 -25.86 -10.86 12.38
CA ARG A 443 -25.77 -12.14 13.12
C ARG A 443 -24.53 -12.92 12.72
N THR A 444 -24.26 -13.05 11.42
CA THR A 444 -23.11 -13.81 10.91
C THR A 444 -21.78 -13.21 11.40
N ILE A 445 -21.63 -11.88 11.41
CA ILE A 445 -20.42 -11.21 11.87
C ILE A 445 -20.26 -11.38 13.39
N ILE A 446 -21.34 -11.16 14.16
CA ILE A 446 -21.31 -11.28 15.62
C ILE A 446 -20.97 -12.72 16.02
N ASP A 447 -21.66 -13.71 15.43
CA ASP A 447 -21.50 -15.11 15.82
C ASP A 447 -20.12 -15.68 15.45
N ASN A 448 -19.62 -15.31 14.26
CA ASN A 448 -18.43 -15.94 13.70
C ASN A 448 -17.14 -15.14 13.89
N CYS A 449 -17.22 -13.80 13.95
CA CYS A 449 -16.02 -12.95 13.95
C CYS A 449 -15.80 -12.13 15.20
N ALA A 450 -16.86 -11.85 15.99
CA ALA A 450 -16.68 -11.12 17.23
C ALA A 450 -16.04 -12.00 18.31
N HIS A 451 -15.16 -11.39 19.12
CA HIS A 451 -14.59 -12.08 20.29
C HIS A 451 -15.68 -12.42 21.31
N PRO A 452 -15.65 -13.59 21.97
CA PRO A 452 -16.68 -14.00 22.94
C PRO A 452 -17.00 -12.96 24.02
N MET A 453 -16.00 -12.18 24.48
CA MET A 453 -16.20 -11.11 25.47
C MET A 453 -17.21 -10.04 25.04
N TYR A 454 -17.37 -9.84 23.72
CA TYR A 454 -18.21 -8.77 23.16
C TYR A 454 -19.50 -9.27 22.51
N ARG A 455 -19.65 -10.59 22.26
CA ARG A 455 -20.81 -11.17 21.56
C ARG A 455 -22.13 -10.83 22.24
N ASP A 456 -22.22 -11.02 23.55
CA ASP A 456 -23.45 -10.74 24.30
C ASP A 456 -23.84 -9.25 24.26
N TYR A 457 -22.84 -8.35 24.29
CA TYR A 457 -23.08 -6.93 24.12
C TYR A 457 -23.65 -6.61 22.75
N LEU A 458 -23.01 -7.15 21.67
CA LEU A 458 -23.40 -6.90 20.29
C LEU A 458 -24.79 -7.50 19.97
N HIS A 459 -25.11 -8.68 20.47
CA HIS A 459 -26.44 -9.28 20.33
C HIS A 459 -27.51 -8.43 21.02
N ARG A 460 -27.29 -8.03 22.29
CA ARG A 460 -28.23 -7.16 23.01
C ARG A 460 -28.41 -5.82 22.32
N TYR A 461 -27.31 -5.25 21.75
CA TYR A 461 -27.42 -4.03 20.97
C TYR A 461 -28.32 -4.22 19.75
N LEU A 462 -28.09 -5.27 18.95
CA LEU A 462 -28.87 -5.58 17.76
C LEU A 462 -30.37 -5.83 18.05
N GLU A 463 -30.66 -6.53 19.15
CA GLU A 463 -32.04 -6.88 19.58
C GLU A 463 -32.79 -5.67 20.08
N ASN A 464 -32.14 -4.77 20.81
CA ASN A 464 -32.80 -3.62 21.49
C ASN A 464 -32.85 -2.37 20.59
N ALA A 465 -32.02 -2.32 19.52
CA ALA A 465 -32.02 -1.18 18.62
C ALA A 465 -33.33 -1.07 17.82
N PRO A 466 -33.83 0.15 17.59
CA PRO A 466 -35.05 0.36 16.77
C PRO A 466 -34.92 -0.31 15.40
N GLY A 467 -35.99 -1.00 15.00
CA GLY A 467 -36.05 -1.80 13.79
C GLY A 467 -36.30 -0.99 12.52
N GLY A 468 -35.83 -1.54 11.42
CA GLY A 468 -35.96 -1.07 10.06
C GLY A 468 -35.25 -2.06 9.13
N HIS A 469 -34.79 -1.61 7.99
CA HIS A 469 -33.91 -2.41 7.11
C HIS A 469 -32.57 -2.71 7.83
N ILE A 470 -32.08 -1.76 8.60
CA ILE A 470 -30.93 -1.83 9.50
C ILE A 470 -31.40 -1.42 10.89
N HIS A 471 -30.91 -2.07 11.93
CA HIS A 471 -31.21 -1.78 13.32
C HIS A 471 -30.07 -0.95 13.94
N HIS A 472 -30.32 0.30 14.31
CA HIS A 472 -29.38 1.15 15.03
C HIS A 472 -30.07 1.98 16.11
N ASP A 473 -29.49 2.01 17.29
CA ASP A 473 -29.77 3.01 18.31
C ASP A 473 -28.71 4.11 18.23
N LEU A 474 -29.05 5.22 17.59
CA LEU A 474 -28.12 6.34 17.38
C LEU A 474 -27.62 6.99 18.68
N SER A 475 -28.33 6.77 19.81
CA SER A 475 -27.92 7.27 21.12
C SER A 475 -26.80 6.44 21.74
N HIS A 476 -26.72 5.15 21.39
CA HIS A 476 -25.81 4.16 21.99
C HIS A 476 -24.82 3.53 21.00
N VAL A 477 -24.92 3.84 19.73
CA VAL A 477 -24.13 3.21 18.65
C VAL A 477 -22.62 3.34 18.83
N PHE A 478 -22.14 4.38 19.51
CA PHE A 478 -20.72 4.63 19.80
C PHE A 478 -20.36 4.44 21.28
N ASP A 479 -21.15 3.71 22.08
CA ASP A 479 -20.84 3.51 23.50
C ASP A 479 -19.50 2.82 23.73
N LEU A 480 -19.15 1.82 22.90
CA LEU A 480 -17.84 1.16 22.96
C LEU A 480 -16.69 2.17 22.73
N HIS A 481 -16.82 3.06 21.75
CA HIS A 481 -15.82 4.08 21.48
C HIS A 481 -15.73 5.15 22.58
N ARG A 482 -16.88 5.58 23.12
CA ARG A 482 -16.93 6.52 24.24
C ARG A 482 -16.27 5.95 25.48
N ASN A 483 -16.56 4.68 25.80
CA ASN A 483 -15.92 3.98 26.92
C ASN A 483 -14.41 3.89 26.72
N LEU A 484 -13.95 3.52 25.51
CA LEU A 484 -12.52 3.45 25.19
C LEU A 484 -11.81 4.79 25.45
N ILE A 485 -12.42 5.90 25.05
CA ILE A 485 -11.86 7.24 25.26
C ILE A 485 -11.86 7.60 26.76
N ALA A 486 -12.92 7.27 27.47
CA ALA A 486 -13.09 7.65 28.88
C ALA A 486 -12.27 6.79 29.84
N THR A 487 -12.13 5.50 29.58
CA THR A 487 -11.58 4.51 30.54
C THR A 487 -10.36 3.75 30.02
N GLY A 488 -10.10 3.80 28.71
CA GLY A 488 -9.09 2.98 28.03
C GLY A 488 -9.54 1.56 27.71
N SER A 489 -10.84 1.25 27.89
CA SER A 489 -11.45 -0.04 27.53
C SER A 489 -12.85 0.16 26.95
N MET A 490 -13.21 -0.60 25.92
CA MET A 490 -14.54 -0.55 25.30
C MET A 490 -15.66 -1.08 26.21
N LEU A 491 -15.34 -1.95 27.15
CA LEU A 491 -16.32 -2.50 28.11
C LEU A 491 -16.50 -1.62 29.36
N GLY A 492 -15.71 -0.58 29.55
CA GLY A 492 -15.77 0.34 30.69
C GLY A 492 -14.81 0.01 31.81
#